data_e87713479a46072cf6241dffb99a059a
#
_entry.id   e87713479a46072cf6241dffb99a059a
#
_cell.length_a   1.000
_cell.length_b   1.000
_cell.length_c   1.000
_cell.angle_alpha   90.00
_cell.angle_beta   90.00
_cell.angle_gamma   90.00
#
_symmetry.space_group_name_H-M   'P 1'
#
loop_
_entity.id
_entity.type
_entity.pdbx_description
1 polymer ?
#
loop_
_entity_poly.entity_id
_entity_poly.type
_entity_poly.pdbx_seq_one_letter_code
_entity_poly.pdbx_strand_id
1 'polypeptide(L)'
;MNSKICELLDIEFPLVAFTHCRDVVVAVSKAGGCGVLGAVGMSPEQLEQELKWIDDHIDGKPYGVDVLIPNKMVDQSEKFDPEKLKGMIPQEYADFRADVLENHDIEAVSYTHLTLPTNGT
;
A
#
# COMPACT_ATOMS: atom_id res chain seq x y z
N MET A 1 15.54 4.71 -21.71
CA MET A 1 16.77 4.87 -20.89
C MET A 1 17.27 3.48 -20.54
N ASN A 2 18.41 3.05 -21.08
CA ASN A 2 18.91 1.69 -20.82
C ASN A 2 19.63 1.65 -19.48
N SER A 3 18.91 1.18 -18.44
CA SER A 3 19.52 0.85 -17.17
C SER A 3 19.22 -0.61 -16.83
N LYS A 4 20.08 -1.23 -16.05
CA LYS A 4 19.91 -2.63 -15.64
C LYS A 4 18.58 -2.87 -14.91
N ILE A 5 18.05 -1.87 -14.19
CA ILE A 5 16.76 -1.97 -13.53
C ILE A 5 15.60 -1.97 -14.54
N CYS A 6 15.71 -1.21 -15.63
CA CYS A 6 14.71 -1.20 -16.70
C CYS A 6 14.62 -2.57 -17.38
N GLU A 7 15.76 -3.20 -17.64
CA GLU A 7 15.83 -4.55 -18.22
C GLU A 7 15.27 -5.60 -17.25
N LEU A 8 15.57 -5.46 -15.94
CA LEU A 8 15.13 -6.41 -14.92
C LEU A 8 13.61 -6.37 -14.69
N LEU A 9 13.02 -5.18 -14.69
CA LEU A 9 11.61 -4.95 -14.40
C LEU A 9 10.75 -4.81 -15.66
N ASP A 10 11.35 -4.84 -16.85
CA ASP A 10 10.66 -4.62 -18.14
C ASP A 10 9.92 -3.27 -18.18
N ILE A 11 10.62 -2.19 -17.79
CA ILE A 11 10.10 -0.82 -17.72
C ILE A 11 10.91 0.14 -18.61
N GLU A 12 10.30 1.23 -19.04
CA GLU A 12 10.93 2.21 -19.93
C GLU A 12 11.84 3.19 -19.18
N PHE A 13 11.45 3.54 -17.96
CA PHE A 13 12.17 4.48 -17.09
C PHE A 13 12.51 3.81 -15.76
N PRO A 14 13.68 4.10 -15.17
CA PRO A 14 14.11 3.54 -13.89
C PRO A 14 13.38 4.24 -12.72
N LEU A 15 12.04 4.21 -12.76
CA LEU A 15 11.15 4.83 -11.80
C LEU A 15 10.26 3.78 -11.17
N VAL A 16 10.32 3.67 -9.85
CA VAL A 16 9.44 2.83 -9.04
C VAL A 16 8.66 3.74 -8.11
N ALA A 17 7.34 3.63 -8.12
CA ALA A 17 6.46 4.46 -7.29
C ALA A 17 5.61 3.60 -6.37
N PHE A 18 5.80 3.75 -5.05
CA PHE A 18 5.00 3.10 -4.03
C PHE A 18 3.71 3.87 -3.77
N THR A 19 2.60 3.15 -3.66
CA THR A 19 1.29 3.73 -3.38
C THR A 19 0.34 2.71 -2.76
N HIS A 20 -0.68 3.18 -2.05
CA HIS A 20 -1.80 2.35 -1.58
C HIS A 20 -3.02 2.42 -2.52
N CYS A 21 -2.91 3.16 -3.64
CA CYS A 21 -4.00 3.36 -4.59
C CYS A 21 -3.76 2.58 -5.88
N ARG A 22 -4.62 1.64 -6.18
CA ARG A 22 -4.56 0.83 -7.42
C ARG A 22 -4.53 1.66 -8.69
N ASP A 23 -5.30 2.77 -8.74
CA ASP A 23 -5.32 3.69 -9.89
C ASP A 23 -3.95 4.29 -10.16
N VAL A 24 -3.21 4.66 -9.10
CA VAL A 24 -1.85 5.21 -9.22
C VAL A 24 -0.87 4.14 -9.68
N VAL A 25 -1.01 2.89 -9.20
CA VAL A 25 -0.21 1.75 -9.69
C VAL A 25 -0.35 1.63 -11.19
N VAL A 26 -1.59 1.59 -11.68
CA VAL A 26 -1.89 1.47 -13.11
C VAL A 26 -1.33 2.66 -13.89
N ALA A 27 -1.55 3.89 -13.42
CA ALA A 27 -1.09 5.10 -14.09
C ALA A 27 0.44 5.15 -14.24
N VAL A 28 1.18 4.81 -13.18
CA VAL A 28 2.65 4.79 -13.19
C VAL A 28 3.18 3.72 -14.14
N SER A 29 2.63 2.51 -14.08
CA SER A 29 3.06 1.40 -14.93
C SER A 29 2.75 1.65 -16.40
N LYS A 30 1.58 2.21 -16.73
CA LYS A 30 1.22 2.60 -18.10
C LYS A 30 2.07 3.75 -18.62
N ALA A 31 2.58 4.62 -17.76
CA ALA A 31 3.52 5.69 -18.11
C ALA A 31 4.96 5.21 -18.33
N GLY A 32 5.24 3.91 -18.16
CA GLY A 32 6.56 3.31 -18.42
C GLY A 32 7.45 3.12 -17.19
N GLY A 33 6.92 3.38 -16.00
CA GLY A 33 7.56 3.05 -14.72
C GLY A 33 7.09 1.71 -14.15
N CYS A 34 7.27 1.52 -12.85
CA CYS A 34 6.74 0.40 -12.09
C CYS A 34 5.96 0.93 -10.88
N GLY A 35 4.64 0.82 -10.92
CA GLY A 35 3.80 1.08 -9.75
C GLY A 35 3.88 -0.08 -8.76
N VAL A 36 3.95 0.22 -7.46
CA VAL A 36 4.00 -0.80 -6.40
C VAL A 36 2.85 -0.58 -5.44
N LEU A 37 1.96 -1.56 -5.33
CA LEU A 37 0.84 -1.54 -4.41
C LEU A 37 1.31 -1.92 -3.00
N GLY A 38 1.13 -1.03 -2.03
CA GLY A 38 1.31 -1.33 -0.62
C GLY A 38 0.12 -2.11 -0.08
N ALA A 39 0.33 -3.40 0.23
CA ALA A 39 -0.73 -4.31 0.68
C ALA A 39 -0.86 -4.41 2.20
N VAL A 40 -0.15 -3.57 2.94
CA VAL A 40 -0.18 -3.59 4.41
C VAL A 40 -1.58 -3.24 4.92
N GLY A 41 -2.13 -4.12 5.76
CA GLY A 41 -3.46 -3.94 6.36
C GLY A 41 -4.63 -4.40 5.48
N MET A 42 -4.38 -4.89 4.28
CA MET A 42 -5.41 -5.52 3.44
C MET A 42 -5.67 -6.96 3.90
N SER A 43 -6.94 -7.38 3.90
CA SER A 43 -7.25 -8.80 4.01
C SER A 43 -6.88 -9.52 2.70
N PRO A 44 -6.70 -10.87 2.72
CA PRO A 44 -6.45 -11.63 1.50
C PRO A 44 -7.51 -11.39 0.41
N GLU A 45 -8.78 -11.30 0.79
CA GLU A 45 -9.89 -11.06 -0.12
C GLU A 45 -9.86 -9.65 -0.72
N GLN A 46 -9.50 -8.65 0.09
CA GLN A 46 -9.30 -7.28 -0.39
C GLN A 46 -8.14 -7.20 -1.37
N LEU A 47 -7.00 -7.82 -1.03
CA LEU A 47 -5.84 -7.86 -1.91
C LEU A 47 -6.17 -8.52 -3.24
N GLU A 48 -6.86 -9.65 -3.24
CA GLU A 48 -7.30 -10.34 -4.46
C GLU A 48 -8.14 -9.43 -5.36
N GLN A 49 -9.08 -8.68 -4.77
CA GLN A 49 -9.91 -7.72 -5.51
C GLN A 49 -9.10 -6.57 -6.11
N GLU A 50 -8.14 -6.02 -5.35
CA GLU A 50 -7.26 -4.95 -5.84
C GLU A 50 -6.35 -5.44 -6.98
N LEU A 51 -5.74 -6.61 -6.83
CA LEU A 51 -4.89 -7.19 -7.87
C LEU A 51 -5.68 -7.50 -9.15
N LYS A 52 -6.86 -8.10 -9.00
CA LYS A 52 -7.73 -8.35 -10.16
C LYS A 52 -8.07 -7.06 -10.90
N TRP A 53 -8.42 -6.01 -10.16
CA TRP A 53 -8.73 -4.72 -10.77
C TRP A 53 -7.53 -4.13 -11.50
N ILE A 54 -6.32 -4.20 -10.90
CA ILE A 54 -5.08 -3.76 -11.53
C ILE A 54 -4.84 -4.53 -12.83
N ASP A 55 -4.93 -5.87 -12.79
CA ASP A 55 -4.72 -6.73 -13.96
C ASP A 55 -5.67 -6.39 -15.11
N ASP A 56 -6.93 -6.09 -14.79
CA ASP A 56 -7.95 -5.72 -15.77
C ASP A 56 -7.69 -4.35 -16.44
N HIS A 57 -6.86 -3.48 -15.83
CA HIS A 57 -6.68 -2.09 -16.27
C HIS A 57 -5.25 -1.73 -16.69
N ILE A 58 -4.24 -2.58 -16.41
CA ILE A 58 -2.82 -2.24 -16.56
C ILE A 58 -2.26 -2.49 -17.98
N ASP A 59 -3.04 -3.08 -18.86
CA ASP A 59 -2.65 -3.41 -20.25
C ASP A 59 -1.38 -4.30 -20.34
N GLY A 60 -1.22 -5.23 -19.42
CA GLY A 60 -0.08 -6.16 -19.36
C GLY A 60 1.25 -5.52 -18.97
N LYS A 61 1.26 -4.28 -18.48
CA LYS A 61 2.46 -3.64 -17.95
C LYS A 61 2.85 -4.23 -16.60
N PRO A 62 4.14 -4.26 -16.25
CA PRO A 62 4.60 -4.78 -14.97
C PRO A 62 4.22 -3.86 -13.80
N TYR A 63 3.96 -4.47 -12.65
CA TYR A 63 3.78 -3.78 -11.38
C TYR A 63 4.29 -4.64 -10.22
N GLY A 64 4.42 -4.06 -9.06
CA GLY A 64 4.84 -4.73 -7.84
C GLY A 64 3.78 -4.71 -6.75
N VAL A 65 3.94 -5.60 -5.78
CA VAL A 65 3.16 -5.63 -4.54
C VAL A 65 4.13 -5.67 -3.37
N ASP A 66 3.94 -4.76 -2.42
CA ASP A 66 4.71 -4.73 -1.17
C ASP A 66 3.93 -5.44 -0.07
N VAL A 67 4.48 -6.54 0.42
CA VAL A 67 3.90 -7.37 1.48
C VAL A 67 4.82 -7.34 2.68
N LEU A 68 4.31 -6.84 3.81
CA LEU A 68 5.06 -6.84 5.05
C LEU A 68 4.94 -8.20 5.76
N ILE A 69 6.05 -8.91 5.86
CA ILE A 69 6.14 -10.16 6.65
C ILE A 69 6.94 -9.86 7.91
N PRO A 70 6.32 -9.83 9.11
CA PRO A 70 7.05 -9.59 10.35
C PRO A 70 8.09 -10.67 10.60
N ASN A 71 9.36 -10.28 10.81
CA ASN A 71 10.46 -11.21 11.12
C ASN A 71 10.30 -11.95 12.45
N LYS A 72 9.43 -11.46 13.32
CA LYS A 72 9.08 -12.09 14.61
C LYS A 72 7.63 -12.57 14.57
N MET A 73 7.30 -13.44 13.64
CA MET A 73 6.15 -14.30 13.84
C MET A 73 6.55 -15.36 14.85
N VAL A 74 6.24 -15.11 16.08
CA VAL A 74 6.28 -16.09 17.16
C VAL A 74 5.24 -17.12 16.79
N ASP A 75 5.72 -18.31 16.41
CA ASP A 75 4.91 -19.50 16.13
C ASP A 75 3.93 -19.42 14.95
N GLN A 76 4.18 -20.18 13.90
CA GLN A 76 3.33 -20.29 12.70
C GLN A 76 1.92 -20.84 12.99
N SER A 77 1.61 -21.19 14.23
CA SER A 77 0.32 -21.68 14.68
C SER A 77 -0.64 -20.59 15.16
N GLU A 78 -0.16 -19.39 15.47
CA GLU A 78 -1.03 -18.27 15.87
C GLU A 78 -1.50 -17.50 14.63
N LYS A 79 -2.81 -17.48 14.41
CA LYS A 79 -3.43 -16.62 13.41
C LYS A 79 -3.07 -15.16 13.71
N PHE A 80 -2.74 -14.41 12.68
CA PHE A 80 -2.53 -12.96 12.75
C PHE A 80 -3.76 -12.31 13.39
N ASP A 81 -3.58 -11.75 14.58
CA ASP A 81 -4.61 -11.04 15.33
C ASP A 81 -4.25 -9.54 15.38
N PRO A 82 -4.96 -8.68 14.61
CA PRO A 82 -4.72 -7.24 14.60
C PRO A 82 -4.90 -6.57 15.96
N GLU A 83 -5.82 -7.07 16.79
CA GLU A 83 -6.07 -6.49 18.11
C GLU A 83 -4.92 -6.79 19.09
N LYS A 84 -4.32 -7.97 18.98
CA LYS A 84 -3.13 -8.33 19.75
C LYS A 84 -1.94 -7.43 19.40
N LEU A 85 -1.78 -7.09 18.10
CA LEU A 85 -0.75 -6.16 17.66
C LEU A 85 -0.99 -4.73 18.14
N LYS A 86 -2.22 -4.25 18.12
CA LYS A 86 -2.56 -2.93 18.70
C LYS A 86 -2.20 -2.84 20.17
N GLY A 87 -2.45 -3.92 20.93
CA GLY A 87 -2.08 -4.01 22.34
C GLY A 87 -0.57 -4.03 22.62
N MET A 88 0.25 -4.33 21.61
CA MET A 88 1.72 -4.30 21.73
C MET A 88 2.33 -2.93 21.47
N ILE A 89 1.55 -1.98 20.95
CA ILE A 89 2.00 -0.61 20.73
C ILE A 89 1.94 0.13 22.09
N PRO A 90 3.08 0.65 22.59
CA PRO A 90 3.06 1.41 23.83
C PRO A 90 2.12 2.60 23.75
N GLN A 91 1.38 2.85 24.83
CA GLN A 91 0.39 3.94 24.90
C GLN A 91 0.99 5.31 24.59
N GLU A 92 2.25 5.53 24.94
CA GLU A 92 2.98 6.77 24.66
C GLU A 92 2.97 7.19 23.16
N TYR A 93 2.94 6.24 22.23
CA TYR A 93 2.83 6.55 20.79
C TYR A 93 1.43 7.03 20.39
N ALA A 94 0.41 6.46 21.02
CA ALA A 94 -0.96 6.90 20.80
C ALA A 94 -1.18 8.31 21.37
N ASP A 95 -0.64 8.57 22.54
CA ASP A 95 -0.69 9.88 23.21
C ASP A 95 0.07 10.93 22.40
N PHE A 96 1.30 10.62 21.97
CA PHE A 96 2.10 11.51 21.11
C PHE A 96 1.36 11.86 19.81
N ARG A 97 0.73 10.87 19.17
CA ARG A 97 -0.05 11.13 17.96
C ARG A 97 -1.23 12.06 18.23
N ALA A 98 -1.93 11.84 19.34
CA ALA A 98 -3.05 12.70 19.74
C ALA A 98 -2.60 14.14 19.98
N ASP A 99 -1.49 14.31 20.70
CA ASP A 99 -0.90 15.63 20.96
C ASP A 99 -0.49 16.36 19.67
N VAL A 100 0.09 15.64 18.71
CA VAL A 100 0.46 16.23 17.38
C VAL A 100 -0.77 16.70 16.65
N LEU A 101 -1.83 15.89 16.59
CA LEU A 101 -3.07 16.26 15.90
C LEU A 101 -3.73 17.48 16.57
N GLU A 102 -3.80 17.50 17.91
CA GLU A 102 -4.38 18.61 18.66
C GLU A 102 -3.57 19.91 18.49
N ASN A 103 -2.24 19.82 18.59
CA ASN A 103 -1.36 21.00 18.45
C ASN A 103 -1.37 21.63 17.05
N HIS A 104 -1.83 20.91 16.05
CA HIS A 104 -1.90 21.36 14.65
C HIS A 104 -3.33 21.54 14.14
N ASP A 105 -4.33 21.49 15.00
CA ASP A 105 -5.76 21.59 14.65
C ASP A 105 -6.17 20.60 13.54
N ILE A 106 -5.59 19.37 13.55
CA ILE A 106 -5.88 18.33 12.58
C ILE A 106 -6.94 17.38 13.16
N GLU A 107 -8.07 17.29 12.49
CA GLU A 107 -9.13 16.36 12.88
C GLU A 107 -8.67 14.91 12.70
N ALA A 108 -8.80 14.11 13.77
CA ALA A 108 -8.49 12.68 13.71
C ALA A 108 -9.58 11.95 12.90
N VAL A 109 -9.22 11.41 11.73
CA VAL A 109 -10.10 10.55 10.96
C VAL A 109 -9.88 9.08 11.32
N SER A 110 -10.96 8.31 11.44
CA SER A 110 -10.90 6.90 11.86
C SER A 110 -10.18 6.02 10.84
N TYR A 111 -10.14 6.42 9.58
CA TYR A 111 -9.32 5.85 8.52
C TYR A 111 -9.20 6.86 7.38
N THR A 112 -8.06 6.87 6.73
CA THR A 112 -7.89 7.58 5.46
C THR A 112 -8.49 6.72 4.36
N HIS A 113 -9.62 7.11 3.85
CA HIS A 113 -10.16 6.54 2.64
C HIS A 113 -9.37 7.12 1.46
N LEU A 114 -8.50 6.31 0.91
CA LEU A 114 -7.79 6.63 -0.33
C LEU A 114 -8.63 6.33 -1.58
N THR A 115 -9.90 6.12 -1.41
CA THR A 115 -10.83 6.19 -2.53
C THR A 115 -11.09 7.65 -2.81
N LEU A 116 -10.38 8.20 -3.77
CA LEU A 116 -10.87 9.40 -4.44
C LEU A 116 -12.32 9.12 -4.83
N PRO A 117 -13.26 10.01 -4.50
CA PRO A 117 -14.61 9.85 -5.01
C PRO A 117 -14.51 9.84 -6.53
N THR A 118 -14.73 8.69 -7.13
CA THR A 118 -14.96 8.58 -8.56
C THR A 118 -16.33 9.17 -8.83
N ASN A 119 -16.43 10.49 -8.69
CA ASN A 119 -17.53 11.21 -9.29
C ASN A 119 -17.26 11.18 -10.78
N GLY A 120 -17.66 10.06 -11.40
CA GLY A 120 -17.82 9.99 -12.83
C GLY A 120 -18.83 11.06 -13.23
N THR A 121 -18.35 11.99 -13.94
CA THR A 121 -19.16 12.75 -14.88
C THR A 121 -18.96 12.16 -16.24
#